data_85de45f6c728d808ecf79beebcb94a44
#
_entry.id   85de45f6c728d808ecf79beebcb94a44
#
_cell.length_a   1.000
_cell.length_b   1.000
_cell.length_c   1.000
_cell.angle_alpha   90.00
_cell.angle_beta   90.00
_cell.angle_gamma   90.00
#
_symmetry.space_group_name_H-M   'P 1'
#
loop_
_entity.id
_entity.type
_entity.pdbx_description
1 polymer ?
#
loop_
_entity_poly.entity_id
_entity_poly.type
_entity_poly.pdbx_seq_one_letter_code
_entity_poly.pdbx_strand_id
1 'polypeptide(L)'
;MTKEALPIIRYRTRDLTSLLAPTSRTMRRMGRINGRSYDMLIIRGVNVFPSQIEELILKTPALAPHYQLVVERNGHLDTLAVVGELRETGLPADTVILLCRDLEHRIKTYVGVTTTVTLLPSFGIERSMTGKARRVLDKRPKS
;
A
#
# COMPACT_ATOMS: atom_id res chain seq x y z
N MET A 1 -12.04 -40.41 0.52
CA MET A 1 -11.62 -39.41 1.54
C MET A 1 -12.66 -38.31 1.60
N THR A 2 -13.52 -38.36 2.58
CA THR A 2 -14.48 -37.29 2.89
C THR A 2 -13.70 -36.12 3.48
N LYS A 3 -13.58 -34.99 2.74
CA LYS A 3 -13.07 -33.76 3.32
C LYS A 3 -14.16 -33.19 4.21
N GLU A 4 -14.02 -33.38 5.51
CA GLU A 4 -14.85 -32.70 6.49
C GLU A 4 -14.48 -31.20 6.44
N ALA A 5 -15.38 -30.40 5.87
CA ALA A 5 -15.23 -28.95 5.88
C ALA A 5 -15.54 -28.44 7.29
N LEU A 6 -14.57 -27.79 7.92
CA LEU A 6 -14.80 -27.10 9.20
C LEU A 6 -15.82 -25.98 8.98
N PRO A 7 -17.01 -26.01 9.61
CA PRO A 7 -17.98 -24.93 9.46
C PRO A 7 -17.46 -23.65 10.13
N ILE A 8 -17.08 -22.67 9.33
CA ILE A 8 -16.64 -21.36 9.84
C ILE A 8 -17.84 -20.42 9.88
N ILE A 9 -18.34 -20.15 11.08
CA ILE A 9 -19.45 -19.23 11.30
C ILE A 9 -18.91 -17.96 11.96
N ARG A 10 -19.25 -16.78 11.40
CA ARG A 10 -18.84 -15.46 11.91
C ARG A 10 -17.32 -15.29 12.03
N TYR A 11 -16.59 -15.71 11.01
CA TYR A 11 -15.16 -15.47 10.96
C TYR A 11 -14.86 -13.98 10.79
N ARG A 12 -14.06 -13.42 11.70
CA ARG A 12 -13.63 -12.02 11.64
C ARG A 12 -12.50 -11.87 10.62
N THR A 13 -12.84 -11.52 9.38
CA THR A 13 -11.86 -11.33 8.28
C THR A 13 -10.98 -10.10 8.50
N ARG A 14 -11.48 -9.13 9.28
CA ARG A 14 -10.87 -7.80 9.53
C ARG A 14 -10.73 -6.95 8.28
N ASP A 15 -11.48 -7.24 7.26
CA ASP A 15 -11.58 -6.43 6.06
C ASP A 15 -12.38 -5.15 6.37
N LEU A 16 -11.92 -4.03 5.79
CA LEU A 16 -12.57 -2.73 5.91
C LEU A 16 -13.40 -2.48 4.66
N THR A 17 -14.68 -2.30 4.86
CA THR A 17 -15.65 -2.00 3.81
C THR A 17 -16.71 -1.02 4.35
N SER A 18 -17.50 -0.45 3.46
CA SER A 18 -18.66 0.37 3.80
C SER A 18 -19.96 -0.35 3.47
N LEU A 19 -20.99 -0.09 4.26
CA LEU A 19 -22.35 -0.54 3.93
C LEU A 19 -23.03 0.53 3.09
N LEU A 20 -23.44 0.13 1.89
CA LEU A 20 -24.14 0.98 0.95
C LEU A 20 -25.68 0.84 1.15
N ALA A 21 -26.42 1.85 0.75
CA ALA A 21 -27.88 1.81 0.77
C ALA A 21 -28.41 0.65 -0.08
N PRO A 22 -29.54 0.06 0.30
CA PRO A 22 -30.22 -0.94 -0.53
C PRO A 22 -30.70 -0.29 -1.83
N THR A 23 -30.77 -1.09 -2.91
CA THR A 23 -31.32 -0.64 -4.21
C THR A 23 -32.72 -1.20 -4.42
N SER A 24 -32.81 -2.35 -5.05
CA SER A 24 -34.08 -3.03 -5.37
C SER A 24 -34.51 -4.06 -4.31
N ARG A 25 -33.62 -4.39 -3.37
CA ARG A 25 -33.88 -5.34 -2.27
C ARG A 25 -33.64 -4.65 -0.93
N THR A 26 -34.31 -5.12 0.11
CA THR A 26 -34.22 -4.56 1.47
C THR A 26 -32.85 -4.73 2.15
N MET A 27 -32.00 -5.61 1.60
CA MET A 27 -30.68 -5.89 2.16
C MET A 27 -29.67 -4.80 1.77
N ARG A 28 -28.85 -4.35 2.75
CA ARG A 28 -27.72 -3.45 2.49
C ARG A 28 -26.67 -4.17 1.66
N ARG A 29 -26.05 -3.43 0.79
CA ARG A 29 -24.92 -3.91 -0.03
C ARG A 29 -23.62 -3.61 0.66
N MET A 30 -22.65 -4.50 0.53
CA MET A 30 -21.27 -4.26 0.96
C MET A 30 -20.53 -3.55 -0.17
N GLY A 31 -19.87 -2.46 0.15
CA GLY A 31 -18.97 -1.77 -0.76
C GLY A 31 -17.71 -2.58 -1.06
N ARG A 32 -16.84 -2.05 -1.91
CA ARG A 32 -15.53 -2.65 -2.18
C ARG A 32 -14.72 -2.73 -0.87
N ILE A 33 -13.97 -3.80 -0.70
CA ILE A 33 -13.02 -3.93 0.41
C ILE A 33 -11.85 -2.97 0.14
N ASN A 34 -11.65 -2.01 1.05
CA ASN A 34 -10.60 -0.99 0.92
C ASN A 34 -9.24 -1.44 1.48
N GLY A 35 -9.21 -2.48 2.31
CA GLY A 35 -8.01 -3.02 2.94
C GLY A 35 -8.34 -3.85 4.16
N ARG A 36 -7.32 -4.28 4.89
CA ARG A 36 -7.47 -4.97 6.17
C ARG A 36 -7.04 -4.07 7.32
N SER A 37 -7.68 -4.22 8.46
CA SER A 37 -7.37 -3.40 9.63
C SER A 37 -5.95 -3.60 10.19
N TYR A 38 -5.27 -4.71 9.86
CA TYR A 38 -3.87 -4.90 10.28
C TYR A 38 -2.86 -4.22 9.35
N ASP A 39 -3.26 -3.98 8.10
CA ASP A 39 -2.36 -3.37 7.12
C ASP A 39 -2.38 -1.85 7.24
N MET A 40 -3.20 -1.30 8.14
CA MET A 40 -3.30 0.13 8.38
C MET A 40 -2.06 0.62 9.15
N LEU A 41 -1.39 1.58 8.57
CA LEU A 41 -0.29 2.31 9.19
C LEU A 41 -0.80 3.64 9.72
N ILE A 42 -0.42 4.00 10.94
CA ILE A 42 -0.70 5.34 11.47
C ILE A 42 0.58 6.15 11.36
N ILE A 43 0.56 7.16 10.49
CA ILE A 43 1.71 8.05 10.24
C ILE A 43 1.28 9.48 10.56
N ARG A 44 1.85 10.06 11.61
CA ARG A 44 1.52 11.43 12.07
C ARG A 44 0.01 11.65 12.26
N GLY A 45 -0.70 10.65 12.80
CA GLY A 45 -2.14 10.72 13.02
C GLY A 45 -3.00 10.45 11.77
N VAL A 46 -2.40 10.21 10.62
CA VAL A 46 -3.11 9.84 9.39
C VAL A 46 -3.13 8.32 9.23
N ASN A 47 -4.30 7.78 8.93
CA ASN A 47 -4.48 6.36 8.61
C ASN A 47 -4.09 6.11 7.16
N VAL A 48 -3.00 5.41 6.95
CA VAL A 48 -2.45 5.08 5.64
C VAL A 48 -2.65 3.60 5.36
N PHE A 49 -3.29 3.29 4.25
CA PHE A 49 -3.44 1.92 3.77
C PHE A 49 -2.45 1.67 2.62
N PRO A 50 -1.59 0.64 2.71
CA PRO A 50 -0.66 0.28 1.64
C PRO A 50 -1.33 0.11 0.28
N SER A 51 -2.59 -0.38 0.26
CA SER A 51 -3.38 -0.53 -0.96
C SER A 51 -3.67 0.79 -1.69
N GLN A 52 -3.78 1.92 -0.97
CA GLN A 52 -3.97 3.23 -1.58
C GLN A 52 -2.71 3.68 -2.34
N ILE A 53 -1.53 3.42 -1.77
CA ILE A 53 -0.26 3.73 -2.41
C ILE A 53 -0.01 2.77 -3.59
N GLU A 54 -0.33 1.49 -3.42
CA GLU A 54 -0.28 0.51 -4.51
C GLU A 54 -1.12 0.95 -5.72
N GLU A 55 -2.33 1.42 -5.48
CA GLU A 55 -3.21 1.90 -6.56
C GLU A 55 -2.57 3.07 -7.33
N LEU A 56 -1.92 4.00 -6.64
CA LEU A 56 -1.23 5.13 -7.28
C LEU A 56 -0.03 4.66 -8.11
N ILE A 57 0.74 3.69 -7.60
CA ILE A 57 1.88 3.09 -8.31
C ILE A 57 1.40 2.38 -9.57
N LEU A 58 0.36 1.54 -9.47
CA LEU A 58 -0.19 0.79 -10.60
C LEU A 58 -0.81 1.69 -11.68
N LYS A 59 -1.31 2.88 -11.31
CA LYS A 59 -1.80 3.89 -12.24
C LYS A 59 -0.68 4.67 -12.94
N THR A 60 0.58 4.47 -12.56
CA THR A 60 1.73 5.14 -13.16
C THR A 60 2.42 4.17 -14.12
N PRO A 61 2.30 4.35 -15.47
CA PRO A 61 2.77 3.37 -16.46
C PRO A 61 4.28 3.11 -16.42
N ALA A 62 5.06 4.11 -16.00
CA ALA A 62 6.51 4.03 -15.90
C ALA A 62 7.00 3.14 -14.74
N LEU A 63 6.11 2.78 -13.80
CA LEU A 63 6.45 2.01 -12.62
C LEU A 63 6.08 0.53 -12.77
N ALA A 64 6.92 -0.33 -12.21
CA ALA A 64 6.62 -1.74 -12.04
C ALA A 64 5.72 -1.97 -10.81
N PRO A 65 4.99 -3.11 -10.72
CA PRO A 65 4.12 -3.41 -9.57
C PRO A 65 4.91 -3.82 -8.31
N HIS A 66 6.21 -3.51 -8.28
CA HIS A 66 7.11 -3.80 -7.16
C HIS A 66 7.41 -2.54 -6.38
N TYR A 67 7.05 -2.56 -5.10
CA TYR A 67 7.26 -1.44 -4.21
C TYR A 67 7.44 -1.90 -2.77
N GLN A 68 8.02 -1.04 -1.96
CA GLN A 68 8.21 -1.24 -0.55
C GLN A 68 7.91 0.06 0.20
N LEU A 69 7.16 -0.04 1.27
CA LEU A 69 6.87 1.05 2.19
C LEU A 69 7.77 0.91 3.40
N VAL A 70 8.57 1.92 3.67
CA VAL A 70 9.47 1.95 4.81
C VAL A 70 8.96 2.97 5.80
N VAL A 71 8.61 2.50 7.00
CA VAL A 71 8.17 3.37 8.10
C VAL A 71 9.31 3.47 9.09
N GLU A 72 9.74 4.69 9.35
CA GLU A 72 10.82 4.99 10.29
C GLU A 72 10.35 6.06 11.28
N ARG A 73 10.99 6.10 12.44
CA ARG A 73 10.77 7.15 13.42
C ARG A 73 12.02 8.01 13.54
N ASN A 74 11.89 9.28 13.21
CA ASN A 74 12.95 10.27 13.32
C ASN A 74 12.62 11.21 14.51
N GLY A 75 13.27 10.97 15.66
CA GLY A 75 12.90 11.64 16.89
C GLY A 75 11.49 11.29 17.33
N HIS A 76 10.59 12.30 17.34
CA HIS A 76 9.18 12.13 17.72
C HIS A 76 8.23 11.99 16.53
N LEU A 77 8.73 12.06 15.30
CA LEU A 77 7.92 12.05 14.10
C LEU A 77 8.10 10.76 13.30
N ASP A 78 6.99 10.13 12.98
CA ASP A 78 6.98 9.00 12.04
C ASP A 78 7.12 9.54 10.61
N THR A 79 7.97 8.88 9.83
CA THR A 79 8.20 9.16 8.41
C THR A 79 7.85 7.93 7.58
N LEU A 80 7.33 8.18 6.39
CA LEU A 80 7.00 7.16 5.42
C LEU A 80 7.82 7.40 4.15
N ALA A 81 8.62 6.41 3.78
CA ALA A 81 9.31 6.39 2.50
C ALA A 81 8.69 5.31 1.60
N VAL A 82 8.57 5.61 0.32
CA VAL A 82 8.08 4.72 -0.71
C VAL A 82 9.23 4.41 -1.65
N VAL A 83 9.63 3.15 -1.70
CA VAL A 83 10.62 2.67 -2.66
C VAL A 83 9.86 1.96 -3.78
N GLY A 84 9.89 2.52 -4.98
CA GLY A 84 9.29 1.95 -6.18
C GLY A 84 10.35 1.43 -7.14
N GLU A 85 9.93 0.63 -8.09
CA GLU A 85 10.78 0.10 -9.15
C GLU A 85 10.33 0.64 -10.50
N LEU A 86 11.27 1.08 -11.31
CA LEU A 86 11.01 1.49 -12.69
C LEU A 86 10.75 0.25 -13.56
N ARG A 87 9.80 0.36 -14.48
CA ARG A 87 9.50 -0.72 -15.43
C ARG A 87 10.61 -0.90 -16.44
N GLU A 88 11.22 0.20 -16.87
CA GLU A 88 12.29 0.23 -17.87
C GLU A 88 13.56 0.82 -17.27
N THR A 89 14.70 0.29 -17.69
CA THR A 89 16.01 0.83 -17.36
C THR A 89 16.42 1.89 -18.37
N GLY A 90 17.18 2.89 -17.92
CA GLY A 90 17.75 3.89 -18.84
C GLY A 90 16.93 5.17 -18.99
N LEU A 91 15.94 5.41 -18.14
CA LEU A 91 15.26 6.71 -18.11
C LEU A 91 16.23 7.82 -17.68
N PRO A 92 16.15 9.02 -18.29
CA PRO A 92 16.95 10.18 -17.89
C PRO A 92 16.71 10.53 -16.42
N ALA A 93 17.76 10.94 -15.72
CA ALA A 93 17.70 11.31 -14.31
C ALA A 93 16.62 12.37 -14.01
N ASP A 94 16.49 13.35 -14.88
CA ASP A 94 15.48 14.41 -14.74
C ASP A 94 14.06 13.84 -14.81
N THR A 95 13.82 12.87 -15.68
CA THR A 95 12.53 12.19 -15.78
C THR A 95 12.21 11.39 -14.51
N VAL A 96 13.19 10.71 -13.94
CA VAL A 96 13.03 9.97 -12.68
C VAL A 96 12.70 10.92 -11.54
N ILE A 97 13.38 12.08 -11.45
CA ILE A 97 13.10 13.10 -10.43
C ILE A 97 11.67 13.64 -10.57
N LEU A 98 11.21 13.91 -11.78
CA LEU A 98 9.84 14.35 -12.03
C LEU A 98 8.81 13.29 -11.62
N LEU A 99 9.06 12.01 -11.92
CA LEU A 99 8.20 10.90 -11.50
C LEU A 99 8.13 10.77 -9.99
N CYS A 100 9.25 10.93 -9.28
CA CYS A 100 9.27 10.92 -7.81
C CYS A 100 8.39 12.04 -7.25
N ARG A 101 8.57 13.26 -7.73
CA ARG A 101 7.80 14.44 -7.27
C ARG A 101 6.31 14.32 -7.59
N ASP A 102 5.96 13.82 -8.77
CA ASP A 102 4.56 13.58 -9.13
C ASP A 102 3.92 12.56 -8.18
N LEU A 103 4.59 11.46 -7.93
CA LEU A 103 4.08 10.43 -7.03
C LEU A 103 3.98 10.92 -5.58
N GLU A 104 4.95 11.68 -5.08
CA GLU A 104 4.90 12.35 -3.77
C GLU A 104 3.69 13.27 -3.66
N HIS A 105 3.46 14.10 -4.68
CA HIS A 105 2.33 15.01 -4.73
C HIS A 105 0.99 14.26 -4.73
N ARG A 106 0.87 13.22 -5.54
CA ARG A 106 -0.34 12.39 -5.62
C ARG A 106 -0.60 11.65 -4.32
N ILE A 107 0.41 11.11 -3.66
CA ILE A 107 0.28 10.47 -2.35
C ILE A 107 -0.19 11.50 -1.32
N LYS A 108 0.41 12.68 -1.29
CA LYS A 108 0.00 13.76 -0.36
C LYS A 108 -1.45 14.19 -0.59
N THR A 109 -1.87 14.31 -1.84
CA THR A 109 -3.22 14.75 -2.20
C THR A 109 -4.26 13.67 -1.90
N TYR A 110 -3.96 12.41 -2.19
CA TYR A 110 -4.92 11.31 -2.11
C TYR A 110 -4.95 10.63 -0.74
N VAL A 111 -3.79 10.45 -0.10
CA VAL A 111 -3.64 9.77 1.18
C VAL A 111 -3.55 10.76 2.35
N GLY A 112 -3.08 11.98 2.10
CA GLY A 112 -2.94 13.03 3.12
C GLY A 112 -1.64 12.97 3.91
N VAL A 113 -0.66 12.17 3.49
CA VAL A 113 0.63 12.02 4.17
C VAL A 113 1.78 12.47 3.27
N THR A 114 2.73 13.20 3.84
CA THR A 114 3.97 13.55 3.14
C THR A 114 4.92 12.34 3.18
N THR A 115 5.40 11.96 2.01
CA THR A 115 6.31 10.82 1.83
C THR A 115 7.54 11.25 1.06
N THR A 116 8.61 10.48 1.17
CA THR A 116 9.76 10.55 0.27
C THR A 116 9.68 9.37 -0.68
N VAL A 117 9.77 9.63 -1.96
CA VAL A 117 9.74 8.59 -3.00
C VAL A 117 11.14 8.38 -3.56
N THR A 118 11.56 7.14 -3.62
CA THR A 118 12.81 6.72 -4.28
C THR A 118 12.47 5.67 -5.33
N LEU A 119 12.91 5.90 -6.56
CA LEU A 119 12.71 4.96 -7.66
C LEU A 119 14.01 4.25 -7.97
N LEU A 120 14.00 2.94 -7.90
CA LEU A 120 15.12 2.07 -8.24
C LEU A 120 14.99 1.59 -9.69
N PRO A 121 16.11 1.25 -10.34
CA PRO A 121 16.07 0.62 -11.64
C PRO A 121 15.34 -0.74 -11.57
N SER A 122 14.98 -1.26 -12.73
CA SER A 122 14.32 -2.58 -12.83
C SER A 122 15.16 -3.65 -12.11
N PHE A 123 14.51 -4.51 -11.32
CA PHE A 123 15.13 -5.50 -10.42
C PHE A 123 15.90 -4.92 -9.22
N GLY A 124 15.70 -3.64 -8.89
CA GLY A 124 16.35 -3.00 -7.76
C GLY A 124 15.76 -3.36 -6.38
N ILE A 125 14.55 -3.89 -6.34
CA ILE A 125 13.90 -4.35 -5.11
C ILE A 125 14.14 -5.85 -4.95
N GLU A 126 14.64 -6.25 -3.77
CA GLU A 126 14.87 -7.65 -3.43
C GLU A 126 13.57 -8.44 -3.46
N ARG A 127 13.54 -9.49 -4.27
CA ARG A 127 12.38 -10.37 -4.42
C ARG A 127 12.45 -11.50 -3.42
N SER A 128 11.49 -11.53 -2.49
CA SER A 128 11.40 -12.62 -1.53
C SER A 128 11.13 -13.96 -2.24
N MET A 129 12.03 -14.92 -2.06
CA MET A 129 11.90 -16.30 -2.57
C MET A 129 10.72 -17.06 -1.95
N THR A 130 10.13 -16.56 -0.86
CA THR A 130 9.03 -17.20 -0.10
C THR A 130 7.62 -16.80 -0.54
N GLY A 131 7.46 -16.22 -1.73
CA GLY A 131 6.15 -15.95 -2.34
C GLY A 131 5.31 -14.84 -1.71
N LYS A 132 5.70 -14.25 -0.57
CA LYS A 132 5.06 -13.09 0.04
C LYS A 132 6.05 -11.92 0.07
N ALA A 133 5.96 -11.03 -0.91
CA ALA A 133 6.72 -9.79 -0.89
C ALA A 133 6.38 -9.01 0.39
N ARG A 134 7.39 -8.72 1.20
CA ARG A 134 7.22 -7.91 2.41
C ARG A 134 7.10 -6.44 1.99
N ARG A 135 5.88 -6.02 1.70
CA ARG A 135 5.58 -4.69 1.17
C ARG A 135 5.73 -3.56 2.19
N VAL A 136 5.67 -3.88 3.48
CA VAL A 136 5.81 -2.91 4.57
C VAL A 136 6.98 -3.32 5.46
N LEU A 137 7.94 -2.43 5.58
CA LEU A 137 9.05 -2.50 6.53
C LEU A 137 8.82 -1.45 7.61
N ASP A 138 8.34 -1.88 8.76
CA ASP A 138 8.22 -1.02 9.93
C ASP A 138 9.51 -1.14 10.75
N LYS A 139 10.34 -0.10 10.70
CA LYS A 139 11.61 0.02 11.41
C LYS A 139 11.49 0.83 12.70
N ARG A 140 10.28 1.20 13.09
CA ARG A 140 10.07 1.91 14.35
C ARG A 140 10.45 1.02 15.52
N PRO A 141 11.07 1.58 16.58
CA PRO A 141 11.35 0.82 17.79
C PRO A 141 10.02 0.31 18.36
N LYS A 142 9.92 -0.99 18.58
CA LYS A 142 8.77 -1.59 19.26
C LYS A 142 8.84 -1.17 20.73
N SER A 143 7.84 -0.45 21.18
CA SER A 143 7.64 -0.16 22.61
C SER A 143 7.26 -1.43 23.34
#